data_aba1c966ea0fee5c21778b2fc113f809
#
_entry.id   aba1c966ea0fee5c21778b2fc113f809
#
_cell.length_a   1.000
_cell.length_b   1.000
_cell.length_c   1.000
_cell.angle_alpha   90.00
_cell.angle_beta   90.00
_cell.angle_gamma   90.00
#
_symmetry.space_group_name_H-M   'P 1'
#
loop_
_entity.id
_entity.type
_entity.pdbx_description
1 polymer ?
#
loop_
_entity_poly.entity_id
_entity_poly.type
_entity_poly.pdbx_seq_one_letter_code
_entity_poly.pdbx_strand_id
1 'polypeptide(L)'
;PGIYLWSDGSNKAQLTVTTAGNYSVSIDNECGQSMYSTLAELADSFCAIVVPDIFSPNDDGINDEIDLSVNCDYEYELLSFQIFDRWGTLVFNASANEDFHWAGKLNGKEVQSGLYVWQSSYQVLRDGQAEIQTATGDILVVR
;
A
#
# COMPACT_ATOMS: atom_id res chain seq x y z
N PRO A 1 13.89 -40.24 -12.64
CA PRO A 1 13.65 -39.17 -11.66
C PRO A 1 14.99 -38.65 -11.14
N GLY A 2 15.18 -37.33 -11.10
CA GLY A 2 16.37 -36.67 -10.60
C GLY A 2 16.37 -36.56 -9.07
N ILE A 3 17.55 -36.58 -8.49
CA ILE A 3 17.76 -36.28 -7.07
C ILE A 3 18.07 -34.80 -6.96
N TYR A 4 17.27 -34.08 -6.16
CA TYR A 4 17.47 -32.65 -5.91
C TYR A 4 18.24 -32.45 -4.62
N LEU A 5 19.15 -31.49 -4.60
CA LEU A 5 19.82 -31.02 -3.40
C LEU A 5 19.92 -29.50 -3.46
N TRP A 6 19.14 -28.83 -2.60
CA TRP A 6 19.14 -27.38 -2.49
C TRP A 6 20.24 -26.87 -1.56
N SER A 7 20.56 -25.60 -1.68
CA SER A 7 21.59 -24.92 -0.86
C SER A 7 21.29 -24.91 0.65
N ASP A 8 20.02 -25.12 1.05
CA ASP A 8 19.61 -25.28 2.45
C ASP A 8 19.66 -26.76 2.95
N GLY A 9 20.08 -27.66 2.08
CA GLY A 9 20.16 -29.09 2.37
C GLY A 9 18.87 -29.88 2.13
N SER A 10 17.81 -29.25 1.70
CA SER A 10 16.56 -29.95 1.35
C SER A 10 16.66 -30.68 0.02
N ASN A 11 15.85 -31.73 -0.15
CA ASN A 11 15.90 -32.62 -1.33
C ASN A 11 14.55 -32.76 -2.05
N LYS A 12 13.64 -31.82 -1.83
CA LYS A 12 12.32 -31.80 -2.47
C LYS A 12 12.42 -31.23 -3.88
N ALA A 13 11.44 -31.55 -4.73
CA ALA A 13 11.35 -30.96 -6.08
C ALA A 13 11.07 -29.44 -6.08
N GLN A 14 10.69 -28.88 -4.93
CA GLN A 14 10.36 -27.48 -4.75
C GLN A 14 10.91 -26.98 -3.42
N LEU A 15 11.50 -25.79 -3.43
CA LEU A 15 11.93 -25.05 -2.25
C LEU A 15 11.06 -23.80 -2.07
N THR A 16 10.50 -23.64 -0.87
CA THR A 16 9.81 -22.41 -0.47
C THR A 16 10.76 -21.57 0.38
N VAL A 17 11.02 -20.33 -0.04
CA VAL A 17 11.94 -19.41 0.62
C VAL A 17 11.19 -18.24 1.22
N THR A 18 11.60 -17.80 2.41
CA THR A 18 11.02 -16.68 3.16
C THR A 18 12.01 -15.55 3.40
N THR A 19 13.25 -15.73 2.97
CA THR A 19 14.30 -14.71 3.10
C THR A 19 14.96 -14.45 1.75
N ALA A 20 15.36 -13.21 1.52
CA ALA A 20 16.12 -12.84 0.34
C ALA A 20 17.51 -13.52 0.37
N GLY A 21 18.00 -13.92 -0.79
CA GLY A 21 19.32 -14.53 -0.90
C GLY A 21 19.49 -15.33 -2.18
N ASN A 22 20.70 -15.83 -2.38
CA ASN A 22 21.01 -16.74 -3.47
C ASN A 22 20.68 -18.19 -3.09
N TYR A 23 19.85 -18.83 -3.89
CA TYR A 23 19.48 -20.23 -3.72
C TYR A 23 19.97 -21.02 -4.92
N SER A 24 20.54 -22.18 -4.66
CA SER A 24 21.00 -23.08 -5.70
C SER A 24 20.44 -24.48 -5.51
N VAL A 25 20.28 -25.19 -6.61
CA VAL A 25 19.90 -26.60 -6.61
C VAL A 25 20.85 -27.39 -7.50
N SER A 26 21.32 -28.50 -6.98
CA SER A 26 22.01 -29.53 -7.74
C SER A 26 21.01 -30.63 -8.10
N ILE A 27 20.95 -30.99 -9.36
CA ILE A 27 20.10 -32.07 -9.87
C ILE A 27 21.02 -33.17 -10.41
N ASP A 28 20.92 -34.35 -9.83
CA ASP A 28 21.65 -35.54 -10.28
C ASP A 28 20.66 -36.51 -10.93
N ASN A 29 20.94 -36.91 -12.16
CA ASN A 29 20.15 -37.87 -12.93
C ASN A 29 21.06 -38.78 -13.80
N GLU A 30 20.48 -39.72 -14.49
CA GLU A 30 21.18 -40.67 -15.37
C GLU A 30 22.04 -40.02 -16.47
N CYS A 31 21.75 -38.74 -16.82
CA CYS A 31 22.49 -37.96 -17.81
C CYS A 31 23.64 -37.15 -17.21
N GLY A 32 23.79 -37.12 -15.88
CA GLY A 32 24.80 -36.36 -15.15
C GLY A 32 24.23 -35.38 -14.14
N GLN A 33 25.10 -34.53 -13.61
CA GLN A 33 24.79 -33.52 -12.62
C GLN A 33 24.66 -32.14 -13.27
N SER A 34 23.62 -31.43 -12.91
CA SER A 34 23.38 -30.03 -13.32
C SER A 34 23.17 -29.16 -12.08
N MET A 35 23.64 -27.92 -12.11
CA MET A 35 23.49 -26.96 -11.04
C MET A 35 22.81 -25.70 -11.57
N TYR A 36 21.82 -25.21 -10.86
CA TYR A 36 21.12 -23.96 -11.15
C TYR A 36 21.10 -23.08 -9.92
N SER A 37 21.19 -21.77 -10.12
CA SER A 37 21.10 -20.79 -9.05
C SER A 37 20.19 -19.64 -9.46
N THR A 38 19.49 -19.06 -8.49
CA THR A 38 18.66 -17.88 -8.65
C THR A 38 18.75 -16.99 -7.43
N LEU A 39 18.62 -15.69 -7.65
CA LEU A 39 18.45 -14.70 -6.59
C LEU A 39 16.96 -14.62 -6.24
N ALA A 40 16.61 -14.95 -5.00
CA ALA A 40 15.30 -14.65 -4.47
C ALA A 40 15.36 -13.26 -3.82
N GLU A 41 14.56 -12.36 -4.33
CA GLU A 41 14.30 -11.07 -3.70
C GLU A 41 12.98 -11.18 -2.94
N LEU A 42 12.94 -10.59 -1.72
CA LEU A 42 11.65 -10.41 -1.07
C LEU A 42 10.87 -9.41 -1.90
N ALA A 43 9.61 -9.72 -2.22
CA ALA A 43 8.69 -8.71 -2.68
C ALA A 43 8.73 -7.57 -1.64
N ASP A 44 9.01 -6.35 -2.07
CA ASP A 44 9.01 -5.20 -1.18
C ASP A 44 7.64 -5.15 -0.50
N SER A 45 7.62 -5.49 0.79
CA SER A 45 6.43 -5.34 1.60
C SER A 45 6.15 -3.86 1.69
N PHE A 46 5.01 -3.45 1.17
CA PHE A 46 4.75 -2.03 1.03
C PHE A 46 3.44 -1.65 1.71
N CYS A 47 3.35 -0.39 2.12
CA CYS A 47 2.13 0.23 2.57
C CYS A 47 1.80 1.39 1.65
N ALA A 48 0.58 1.44 1.14
CA ALA A 48 0.08 2.51 0.33
C ALA A 48 -1.27 3.01 0.84
N ILE A 49 -1.39 4.32 0.93
CA ILE A 49 -2.67 4.99 1.09
C ILE A 49 -3.30 5.11 -0.30
N VAL A 50 -4.54 4.67 -0.42
CA VAL A 50 -5.31 4.75 -1.66
C VAL A 50 -6.49 5.67 -1.45
N VAL A 51 -6.52 6.74 -2.22
CA VAL A 51 -7.60 7.73 -2.25
C VAL A 51 -8.08 7.84 -3.70
N PRO A 52 -9.39 7.83 -3.97
CA PRO A 52 -9.89 8.04 -5.33
C PRO A 52 -9.44 9.40 -5.89
N ASP A 53 -9.02 9.42 -7.15
CA ASP A 53 -8.53 10.65 -7.80
C ASP A 53 -9.66 11.61 -8.18
N ILE A 54 -10.90 11.12 -8.21
CA ILE A 54 -12.08 11.90 -8.64
C ILE A 54 -13.32 11.43 -7.88
N PHE A 55 -14.17 12.36 -7.50
CA PHE A 55 -15.52 12.08 -7.00
C PHE A 55 -16.51 13.18 -7.35
N SER A 56 -17.80 12.84 -7.27
CA SER A 56 -18.90 13.74 -7.67
C SER A 56 -19.95 13.82 -6.57
N PRO A 57 -19.76 14.70 -5.57
CA PRO A 57 -20.69 14.84 -4.46
C PRO A 57 -21.94 15.61 -4.90
N ASN A 58 -22.89 14.89 -5.52
CA ASN A 58 -24.13 15.44 -6.08
C ASN A 58 -25.39 14.83 -5.45
N ASP A 59 -25.22 14.05 -4.37
CA ASP A 59 -26.27 13.37 -3.62
C ASP A 59 -27.09 12.35 -4.46
N ASP A 60 -26.48 11.76 -5.52
CA ASP A 60 -27.12 10.71 -6.33
C ASP A 60 -26.86 9.28 -5.80
N GLY A 61 -26.07 9.16 -4.74
CA GLY A 61 -25.70 7.89 -4.12
C GLY A 61 -24.51 7.18 -4.77
N ILE A 62 -23.83 7.81 -5.73
CA ILE A 62 -22.68 7.26 -6.43
C ILE A 62 -21.50 8.23 -6.35
N ASN A 63 -20.41 7.80 -5.73
CA ASN A 63 -19.18 8.60 -5.56
C ASN A 63 -19.44 9.97 -4.88
N ASP A 64 -20.36 10.00 -3.93
CA ASP A 64 -20.69 11.22 -3.18
C ASP A 64 -19.70 11.55 -2.08
N GLU A 65 -18.90 10.58 -1.68
CA GLU A 65 -17.91 10.69 -0.62
C GLU A 65 -16.58 10.08 -1.06
N ILE A 66 -15.50 10.62 -0.53
CA ILE A 66 -14.18 10.04 -0.62
C ILE A 66 -13.88 9.26 0.63
N ASP A 67 -13.52 8.00 0.44
CA ASP A 67 -12.99 7.10 1.45
C ASP A 67 -11.51 6.89 1.22
N LEU A 68 -10.77 6.88 2.31
CA LEU A 68 -9.38 6.48 2.32
C LEU A 68 -9.29 4.99 2.62
N SER A 69 -8.54 4.25 1.83
CA SER A 69 -8.19 2.86 2.11
C SER A 69 -6.68 2.67 2.21
N VAL A 70 -6.27 1.64 2.93
CA VAL A 70 -4.84 1.32 3.11
C VAL A 70 -4.59 -0.08 2.61
N ASN A 71 -3.64 -0.21 1.70
CA ASN A 71 -3.09 -1.49 1.28
C ASN A 71 -1.72 -1.63 1.93
N CYS A 72 -1.62 -2.47 2.96
CA CYS A 72 -0.43 -2.61 3.78
C CYS A 72 -0.22 -4.06 4.21
N ASP A 73 1.00 -4.55 4.05
CA ASP A 73 1.40 -5.90 4.46
C ASP A 73 1.76 -6.00 5.95
N TYR A 74 1.76 -4.86 6.66
CA TYR A 74 2.09 -4.76 8.08
C TYR A 74 0.90 -4.22 8.89
N GLU A 75 1.02 -4.31 10.19
CA GLU A 75 0.13 -3.59 11.10
C GLU A 75 0.36 -2.08 10.94
N TYR A 76 -0.72 -1.33 10.79
CA TYR A 76 -0.67 0.11 10.58
C TYR A 76 -1.74 0.84 11.38
N GLU A 77 -1.51 2.13 11.59
CA GLU A 77 -2.45 3.06 12.19
C GLU A 77 -2.44 4.37 11.39
N LEU A 78 -3.63 4.82 10.98
CA LEU A 78 -3.80 6.14 10.36
C LEU A 78 -3.77 7.21 11.45
N LEU A 79 -2.91 8.21 11.30
CA LEU A 79 -2.72 9.28 12.27
C LEU A 79 -3.46 10.56 11.88
N SER A 80 -3.48 10.89 10.59
CA SER A 80 -4.17 12.08 10.07
C SER A 80 -4.51 11.95 8.59
N PHE A 81 -5.58 12.62 8.19
CA PHE A 81 -5.93 12.84 6.80
C PHE A 81 -6.44 14.26 6.61
N GLN A 82 -5.81 15.01 5.73
CA GLN A 82 -6.09 16.43 5.50
C GLN A 82 -6.29 16.67 4.02
N ILE A 83 -7.24 17.56 3.67
CA ILE A 83 -7.48 17.98 2.29
C ILE A 83 -7.40 19.50 2.24
N PHE A 84 -6.72 20.01 1.23
CA PHE A 84 -6.49 21.42 1.00
C PHE A 84 -7.02 21.82 -0.38
N ASP A 85 -7.52 23.03 -0.48
CA ASP A 85 -7.81 23.62 -1.79
C ASP A 85 -6.53 24.08 -2.51
N ARG A 86 -6.67 24.54 -3.76
CA ARG A 86 -5.55 25.04 -4.57
C ARG A 86 -4.83 26.26 -3.99
N TRP A 87 -5.41 26.90 -2.99
CA TRP A 87 -4.83 28.06 -2.29
C TRP A 87 -4.10 27.65 -1.01
N GLY A 88 -4.12 26.36 -0.66
CA GLY A 88 -3.56 25.84 0.57
C GLY A 88 -4.49 25.97 1.78
N THR A 89 -5.77 26.28 1.57
CA THR A 89 -6.76 26.35 2.65
C THR A 89 -7.18 24.93 3.03
N LEU A 90 -7.12 24.60 4.33
CA LEU A 90 -7.60 23.34 4.86
C LEU A 90 -9.11 23.25 4.74
N VAL A 91 -9.62 22.26 3.99
CA VAL A 91 -11.05 22.06 3.78
C VAL A 91 -11.59 20.82 4.48
N PHE A 92 -10.70 19.88 4.85
CA PHE A 92 -11.05 18.70 5.63
C PHE A 92 -9.86 18.28 6.50
N ASN A 93 -10.17 17.85 7.72
CA ASN A 93 -9.18 17.29 8.64
C ASN A 93 -9.81 16.20 9.49
N ALA A 94 -9.19 15.03 9.51
CA ALA A 94 -9.49 13.95 10.41
C ALA A 94 -8.22 13.46 11.10
N SER A 95 -8.32 13.18 12.39
CA SER A 95 -7.23 12.67 13.23
C SER A 95 -7.41 11.17 13.50
N ALA A 96 -6.44 10.54 14.14
CA ALA A 96 -6.54 9.14 14.53
C ALA A 96 -7.85 8.84 15.27
N ASN A 97 -8.48 7.72 14.92
CA ASN A 97 -9.78 7.27 15.43
C ASN A 97 -11.01 8.10 15.01
N GLU A 98 -10.87 9.00 14.04
CA GLU A 98 -11.97 9.70 13.39
C GLU A 98 -12.31 9.05 12.03
N ASP A 99 -13.48 9.37 11.50
CA ASP A 99 -13.87 8.91 10.17
C ASP A 99 -13.07 9.65 9.09
N PHE A 100 -12.46 8.89 8.18
CA PHE A 100 -11.70 9.40 7.05
C PHE A 100 -12.57 9.53 5.79
N HIS A 101 -13.79 10.02 5.96
CA HIS A 101 -14.76 10.26 4.88
C HIS A 101 -14.94 11.74 4.61
N TRP A 102 -14.91 12.15 3.37
CA TRP A 102 -15.15 13.52 2.99
C TRP A 102 -16.20 13.63 1.88
N ALA A 103 -17.29 14.32 2.18
CA ALA A 103 -18.42 14.53 1.28
C ALA A 103 -18.30 15.83 0.45
N GLY A 104 -17.12 16.39 0.26
CA GLY A 104 -16.94 17.63 -0.49
C GLY A 104 -17.57 18.86 0.16
N LYS A 105 -17.58 18.91 1.51
CA LYS A 105 -18.17 20.01 2.28
C LYS A 105 -17.16 20.60 3.25
N LEU A 106 -17.23 21.91 3.45
CA LEU A 106 -16.53 22.68 4.48
C LEU A 106 -17.55 23.46 5.30
N ASN A 107 -17.61 23.19 6.62
CA ASN A 107 -18.59 23.82 7.53
C ASN A 107 -20.04 23.69 7.04
N GLY A 108 -20.41 22.52 6.50
CA GLY A 108 -21.74 22.22 5.97
C GLY A 108 -22.07 22.86 4.60
N LYS A 109 -21.13 23.59 4.02
CA LYS A 109 -21.26 24.16 2.67
C LYS A 109 -20.46 23.35 1.66
N GLU A 110 -21.02 23.17 0.49
CA GLU A 110 -20.34 22.53 -0.62
C GLU A 110 -19.11 23.30 -1.07
N VAL A 111 -18.00 22.58 -1.28
CA VAL A 111 -16.81 23.16 -1.89
C VAL A 111 -16.97 23.26 -3.41
N GLN A 112 -16.23 24.13 -4.05
CA GLN A 112 -16.27 24.31 -5.50
C GLN A 112 -15.69 23.11 -6.25
N SER A 113 -16.19 22.84 -7.45
CA SER A 113 -15.54 21.91 -8.36
C SER A 113 -14.11 22.36 -8.67
N GLY A 114 -13.19 21.41 -8.74
CA GLY A 114 -11.79 21.70 -9.00
C GLY A 114 -10.84 20.72 -8.34
N LEU A 115 -9.56 21.00 -8.44
CA LEU A 115 -8.49 20.18 -7.90
C LEU A 115 -8.23 20.55 -6.43
N TYR A 116 -8.12 19.50 -5.62
CA TYR A 116 -7.74 19.52 -4.20
C TYR A 116 -6.53 18.63 -3.99
N VAL A 117 -5.78 18.89 -2.95
CA VAL A 117 -4.60 18.11 -2.57
C VAL A 117 -4.87 17.48 -1.22
N TRP A 118 -4.58 16.20 -1.08
CA TRP A 118 -4.65 15.53 0.21
C TRP A 118 -3.26 15.17 0.73
N GLN A 119 -3.17 15.10 2.04
CA GLN A 119 -2.01 14.60 2.77
C GLN A 119 -2.48 13.69 3.90
N SER A 120 -1.82 12.56 4.06
CA SER A 120 -2.06 11.63 5.16
C SER A 120 -0.75 11.28 5.85
N SER A 121 -0.79 11.10 7.16
CA SER A 121 0.28 10.48 7.92
C SER A 121 -0.22 9.19 8.56
N TYR A 122 0.63 8.19 8.60
CA TYR A 122 0.32 6.88 9.15
C TYR A 122 1.56 6.25 9.78
N GLN A 123 1.35 5.40 10.76
CA GLN A 123 2.37 4.64 11.42
C GLN A 123 2.32 3.20 10.94
N VAL A 124 3.47 2.64 10.62
CA VAL A 124 3.62 1.22 10.24
C VAL A 124 4.49 0.54 11.29
N LEU A 125 4.09 -0.63 11.74
CA LEU A 125 4.85 -1.45 12.65
C LEU A 125 5.61 -2.52 11.86
N ARG A 126 6.93 -2.35 11.73
CA ARG A 126 7.83 -3.30 11.07
C ARG A 126 8.80 -3.88 12.08
N ASP A 127 8.86 -5.21 12.19
CA ASP A 127 9.80 -5.91 13.07
C ASP A 127 9.81 -5.38 14.51
N GLY A 128 8.64 -4.98 15.04
CA GLY A 128 8.48 -4.41 16.36
C GLY A 128 8.89 -2.94 16.50
N GLN A 129 9.24 -2.27 15.40
CA GLN A 129 9.56 -0.84 15.36
C GLN A 129 8.47 -0.06 14.63
N ALA A 130 8.03 1.05 15.26
CA ALA A 130 7.08 1.97 14.68
C ALA A 130 7.80 2.99 13.79
N GLU A 131 7.31 3.16 12.56
CA GLU A 131 7.81 4.11 11.58
C GLU A 131 6.66 4.98 11.09
N ILE A 132 6.81 6.31 11.15
CA ILE A 132 5.81 7.25 10.63
C ILE A 132 6.12 7.56 9.18
N GLN A 133 5.12 7.40 8.33
CA GLN A 133 5.18 7.69 6.90
C GLN A 133 4.11 8.71 6.52
N THR A 134 4.36 9.42 5.43
CA THR A 134 3.41 10.39 4.85
C THR A 134 3.12 10.02 3.40
N ALA A 135 1.89 10.29 2.97
CA ALA A 135 1.46 10.17 1.60
C ALA A 135 0.70 11.41 1.17
N THR A 136 0.77 11.76 -0.10
CA THR A 136 0.06 12.90 -0.68
C THR A 136 -0.49 12.51 -2.05
N GLY A 137 -1.51 13.21 -2.50
CA GLY A 137 -2.08 13.04 -3.83
C GLY A 137 -3.10 14.12 -4.15
N ASP A 138 -3.73 13.98 -5.30
CA ASP A 138 -4.71 14.94 -5.81
C ASP A 138 -6.11 14.33 -5.83
N ILE A 139 -7.13 15.19 -5.70
CA ILE A 139 -8.53 14.82 -5.80
C ILE A 139 -9.23 15.85 -6.72
N LEU A 140 -9.89 15.37 -7.75
CA LEU A 140 -10.76 16.21 -8.58
C LEU A 140 -12.21 16.12 -8.09
N VAL A 141 -12.76 17.23 -7.65
CA VAL A 141 -14.19 17.38 -7.31
C VAL A 141 -14.95 17.81 -8.55
N VAL A 142 -15.94 17.04 -8.95
CA VAL A 142 -16.81 17.30 -10.10
C VAL A 142 -18.27 17.37 -9.63
N ARG A 143 -19.01 18.38 -10.06
CA ARG A 143 -20.44 18.56 -9.75
C ARG A 143 -21.22 18.82 -11.03
#